data_0f4b81740d19930a9248a95a95dfb9f3
#
_entry.id   0f4b81740d19930a9248a95a95dfb9f3
#
_cell.length_a   1.000
_cell.length_b   1.000
_cell.length_c   1.000
_cell.angle_alpha   90.00
_cell.angle_beta   90.00
_cell.angle_gamma   90.00
#
_symmetry.space_group_name_H-M   'P 1'
#
loop_
_entity.id
_entity.type
_entity.pdbx_description
1 polymer ?
#
loop_
_entity_poly.entity_id
_entity_poly.type
_entity_poly.pdbx_seq_one_letter_code
_entity_poly.pdbx_strand_id
1 'polypeptide(L)'
;TRDWSSDVCSSDLVGSGLGPLVAARLVKGNLERLLLTCGIAGLLFSGFYLGASISPHIAVAAVFVACAHFGGGAQWVLSSYGLQMRAPDEVRGRVLAGDFAIVTLTLSITSALSGVVSDAIGVRSTIAVFAVMAAVAGTVYLAVTTPVRRRLRTELQR
;
A
#
# COMPACT_ATOMS: atom_id res chain seq x y z
N THR A 1 4.49 8.02 -32.27
CA THR A 1 5.03 8.04 -30.89
C THR A 1 3.95 7.54 -29.96
N ARG A 2 4.14 6.33 -29.44
CA ARG A 2 3.24 5.76 -28.44
C ARG A 2 3.38 6.58 -27.17
N ASP A 3 2.29 7.11 -26.67
CA ASP A 3 2.29 7.94 -25.46
C ASP A 3 2.40 7.05 -24.22
N TRP A 4 3.63 6.77 -23.84
CA TRP A 4 3.98 5.91 -22.69
C TRP A 4 3.43 6.44 -21.36
N SER A 5 3.18 7.74 -21.25
CA SER A 5 2.62 8.34 -20.05
C SER A 5 1.17 7.91 -19.84
N SER A 6 0.39 7.79 -20.91
CA SER A 6 -1.00 7.32 -20.84
C SER A 6 -1.10 5.82 -20.53
N ASP A 7 -0.18 5.00 -21.07
CA ASP A 7 -0.17 3.55 -20.83
C ASP A 7 0.20 3.24 -19.35
N VAL A 8 1.15 3.96 -18.75
CA VAL A 8 1.51 3.82 -17.34
C VAL A 8 0.38 4.29 -16.43
N CYS A 9 -0.20 5.44 -16.70
CA CYS A 9 -1.32 5.97 -15.92
C CYS A 9 -2.54 5.05 -15.95
N SER A 10 -2.86 4.45 -17.09
CA SER A 10 -3.97 3.50 -17.20
C SER A 10 -3.70 2.18 -16.47
N SER A 11 -2.46 1.68 -16.47
CA SER A 11 -2.08 0.48 -15.72
C SER A 11 -2.17 0.69 -14.21
N ASP A 12 -1.81 1.88 -13.71
CA ASP A 12 -1.95 2.25 -12.30
C ASP A 12 -3.42 2.26 -11.86
N LEU A 13 -4.30 2.83 -12.68
CA LEU A 13 -5.74 2.88 -12.40
C LEU A 13 -6.37 1.48 -12.37
N VAL A 14 -5.99 0.60 -13.30
CA VAL A 14 -6.48 -0.79 -13.34
C VAL A 14 -5.99 -1.55 -12.10
N GLY A 15 -4.72 -1.45 -11.75
CA GLY A 15 -4.17 -2.09 -10.55
C GLY A 15 -4.87 -1.60 -9.28
N SER A 16 -4.98 -0.30 -9.11
CA SER A 16 -5.62 0.33 -7.94
C SER A 16 -7.10 0.01 -7.81
N GLY A 17 -7.81 -0.24 -8.91
CA GLY A 17 -9.23 -0.61 -8.90
C GLY A 17 -9.47 -2.10 -8.60
N LEU A 18 -8.65 -3.00 -9.16
CA LEU A 18 -8.83 -4.44 -8.99
C LEU A 18 -8.35 -4.95 -7.65
N GLY A 19 -7.28 -4.37 -7.09
CA GLY A 19 -6.71 -4.76 -5.80
C GLY A 19 -7.75 -4.78 -4.67
N PRO A 20 -8.49 -3.69 -4.42
CA PRO A 20 -9.52 -3.62 -3.40
C PRO A 20 -10.64 -4.65 -3.55
N LEU A 21 -11.07 -4.93 -4.80
CA LEU A 21 -12.14 -5.91 -5.06
C LEU A 21 -11.72 -7.33 -4.63
N VAL A 22 -10.50 -7.72 -4.95
CA VAL A 22 -9.96 -9.02 -4.52
C VAL A 22 -9.75 -9.04 -3.02
N ALA A 23 -9.18 -7.98 -2.44
CA ALA A 23 -8.93 -7.88 -1.02
C ALA A 23 -10.22 -7.91 -0.18
N ALA A 24 -11.28 -7.25 -0.62
CA ALA A 24 -12.58 -7.28 0.04
C ALA A 24 -13.17 -8.71 0.12
N ARG A 25 -13.00 -9.50 -0.94
CA ARG A 25 -13.42 -10.91 -0.96
C ARG A 25 -12.62 -11.80 0.01
N LEU A 26 -11.33 -11.50 0.20
CA LEU A 26 -10.46 -12.24 1.12
C LEU A 26 -10.77 -11.94 2.58
N VAL A 27 -11.08 -10.69 2.89
CA VAL A 27 -11.29 -10.21 4.26
C VAL A 27 -12.66 -10.64 4.82
N LYS A 28 -13.73 -10.60 4.03
CA LYS A 28 -15.11 -11.01 4.43
C LYS A 28 -15.55 -10.46 5.79
N GLY A 29 -15.19 -9.23 6.12
CA GLY A 29 -15.52 -8.60 7.41
C GLY A 29 -14.71 -9.10 8.62
N ASN A 30 -13.73 -9.98 8.43
CA ASN A 30 -12.89 -10.51 9.51
C ASN A 30 -11.68 -9.60 9.74
N LEU A 31 -11.58 -9.01 10.94
CA LEU A 31 -10.52 -8.07 11.30
C LEU A 31 -9.11 -8.72 11.30
N GLU A 32 -8.99 -9.98 11.70
CA GLU A 32 -7.69 -10.70 11.65
C GLU A 32 -7.18 -10.80 10.21
N ARG A 33 -8.07 -11.21 9.30
CA ARG A 33 -7.75 -11.30 7.87
C ARG A 33 -7.47 -9.93 7.27
N LEU A 34 -8.20 -8.90 7.68
CA LEU A 34 -7.98 -7.53 7.23
C LEU A 34 -6.56 -7.07 7.57
N LEU A 35 -6.15 -7.19 8.83
CA LEU A 35 -4.81 -6.81 9.28
C LEU A 35 -3.71 -7.58 8.54
N LEU A 36 -3.91 -8.88 8.35
CA LEU A 36 -2.95 -9.71 7.61
C LEU A 36 -2.86 -9.31 6.13
N THR A 37 -4.01 -9.14 5.48
CA THR A 37 -4.08 -8.78 4.04
C THR A 37 -3.48 -7.39 3.81
N CYS A 38 -3.73 -6.43 4.69
CA CYS A 38 -3.09 -5.10 4.65
C CYS A 38 -1.56 -5.20 4.67
N GLY A 39 -1.00 -5.97 5.59
CA GLY A 39 0.45 -6.12 5.69
C GLY A 39 1.07 -6.83 4.49
N ILE A 40 0.43 -7.90 3.99
CA ILE A 40 0.87 -8.61 2.79
C ILE A 40 0.78 -7.69 1.56
N ALA A 41 -0.30 -6.93 1.42
CA ALA A 41 -0.48 -6.00 0.32
C ALA A 41 0.63 -4.92 0.30
N GLY A 42 1.02 -4.40 1.47
CA GLY A 42 2.15 -3.46 1.59
C GLY A 42 3.50 -4.07 1.22
N LEU A 43 3.74 -5.33 1.58
CA LEU A 43 4.96 -6.04 1.19
C LEU A 43 4.98 -6.36 -0.32
N LEU A 44 3.84 -6.71 -0.91
CA LEU A 44 3.73 -6.88 -2.36
C LEU A 44 4.01 -5.57 -3.10
N PHE A 45 3.43 -4.46 -2.64
CA PHE A 45 3.71 -3.13 -3.15
C PHE A 45 5.21 -2.84 -3.17
N SER A 46 5.89 -3.02 -2.05
CA SER A 46 7.32 -2.79 -1.91
C SER A 46 8.16 -3.71 -2.79
N GLY A 47 7.83 -5.01 -2.81
CA GLY A 47 8.56 -6.00 -3.60
C GLY A 47 8.48 -5.73 -5.11
N PHE A 48 7.30 -5.34 -5.60
CA PHE A 48 7.14 -4.98 -7.00
C PHE A 48 7.86 -3.67 -7.36
N TYR A 49 7.90 -2.67 -6.47
CA TYR A 49 8.71 -1.47 -6.71
C TYR A 49 10.21 -1.76 -6.69
N LEU A 50 10.69 -2.69 -5.87
CA LEU A 50 12.07 -3.18 -5.95
C LEU A 50 12.34 -3.84 -7.30
N GLY A 51 11.43 -4.68 -7.80
CA GLY A 51 11.52 -5.26 -9.13
C GLY A 51 11.56 -4.19 -10.23
N ALA A 52 10.74 -3.16 -10.12
CA ALA A 52 10.73 -2.04 -11.06
C ALA A 52 12.07 -1.30 -11.08
N SER A 53 12.70 -1.08 -9.92
CA SER A 53 13.96 -0.33 -9.80
C SER A 53 15.13 -1.00 -10.53
N ILE A 54 15.15 -2.33 -10.60
CA ILE A 54 16.20 -3.12 -11.27
C ILE A 54 15.85 -3.52 -12.71
N SER A 55 14.65 -3.20 -13.18
CA SER A 55 14.18 -3.58 -14.52
C SER A 55 15.00 -2.92 -15.63
N PRO A 56 15.50 -3.70 -16.62
CA PRO A 56 16.28 -3.16 -17.72
C PRO A 56 15.43 -2.38 -18.73
N HIS A 57 14.16 -2.78 -18.90
CA HIS A 57 13.24 -2.22 -19.88
C HIS A 57 12.04 -1.55 -19.22
N ILE A 58 11.67 -0.39 -19.77
CA ILE A 58 10.54 0.41 -19.24
C ILE A 58 9.20 -0.34 -19.26
N ALA A 59 8.98 -1.18 -20.26
CA ALA A 59 7.76 -1.99 -20.34
C ALA A 59 7.66 -3.00 -19.18
N VAL A 60 8.79 -3.60 -18.80
CA VAL A 60 8.85 -4.51 -17.64
C VAL A 60 8.64 -3.74 -16.34
N ALA A 61 9.27 -2.58 -16.22
CA ALA A 61 9.05 -1.69 -15.07
C ALA A 61 7.57 -1.29 -14.93
N ALA A 62 6.90 -0.94 -16.04
CA ALA A 62 5.48 -0.60 -16.04
C ALA A 62 4.59 -1.75 -15.53
N VAL A 63 4.90 -2.99 -15.92
CA VAL A 63 4.18 -4.17 -15.39
C VAL A 63 4.39 -4.32 -13.87
N PHE A 64 5.63 -4.16 -13.39
CA PHE A 64 5.90 -4.17 -11.95
C PHE A 64 5.16 -3.07 -11.19
N VAL A 65 5.11 -1.86 -11.75
CA VAL A 65 4.36 -0.74 -11.16
C VAL A 65 2.87 -1.04 -11.12
N ALA A 66 2.28 -1.59 -12.19
CA ALA A 66 0.87 -2.01 -12.20
C ALA A 66 0.57 -3.05 -11.11
N CYS A 67 1.44 -4.06 -10.95
CA CYS A 67 1.33 -5.07 -9.89
C CYS A 67 1.50 -4.45 -8.48
N ALA A 68 2.40 -3.47 -8.33
CA ALA A 68 2.56 -2.74 -7.08
C ALA A 68 1.27 -1.99 -6.70
N HIS A 69 0.66 -1.29 -7.65
CA HIS A 69 -0.58 -0.54 -7.41
C HIS A 69 -1.78 -1.44 -7.09
N PHE A 70 -1.78 -2.68 -7.56
CA PHE A 70 -2.76 -3.68 -7.11
C PHE A 70 -2.66 -3.90 -5.59
N GLY A 71 -1.46 -4.09 -5.04
CA GLY A 71 -1.23 -4.19 -3.60
C GLY A 71 -1.52 -2.89 -2.86
N GLY A 72 -1.02 -1.76 -3.37
CA GLY A 72 -1.22 -0.44 -2.77
C GLY A 72 -2.68 -0.03 -2.68
N GLY A 73 -3.46 -0.24 -3.75
CA GLY A 73 -4.90 0.02 -3.76
C GLY A 73 -5.66 -0.84 -2.75
N ALA A 74 -5.32 -2.13 -2.67
CA ALA A 74 -5.88 -3.03 -1.67
C ALA A 74 -5.59 -2.55 -0.25
N GLN A 75 -4.34 -2.19 0.06
CA GLN A 75 -3.93 -1.68 1.36
C GLN A 75 -4.68 -0.39 1.73
N TRP A 76 -4.78 0.56 0.81
CA TRP A 76 -5.47 1.83 1.02
C TRP A 76 -6.93 1.63 1.43
N VAL A 77 -7.68 0.86 0.65
CA VAL A 77 -9.10 0.63 0.91
C VAL A 77 -9.32 -0.19 2.19
N LEU A 78 -8.50 -1.21 2.44
CA LEU A 78 -8.63 -2.04 3.63
C LEU A 78 -8.29 -1.26 4.91
N SER A 79 -7.28 -0.38 4.90
CA SER A 79 -6.95 0.44 6.07
C SER A 79 -8.08 1.38 6.44
N SER A 80 -8.64 2.10 5.47
CA SER A 80 -9.80 2.98 5.68
C SER A 80 -11.05 2.20 6.13
N TYR A 81 -11.29 1.03 5.55
CA TYR A 81 -12.39 0.15 5.97
C TYR A 81 -12.21 -0.35 7.41
N GLY A 82 -10.99 -0.73 7.80
CA GLY A 82 -10.67 -1.14 9.16
C GLY A 82 -10.91 -0.04 10.18
N LEU A 83 -10.56 1.21 9.86
CA LEU A 83 -10.86 2.37 10.70
C LEU A 83 -12.37 2.60 10.83
N GLN A 84 -13.12 2.52 9.74
CA GLN A 84 -14.58 2.67 9.75
C GLN A 84 -15.27 1.61 10.60
N MET A 85 -14.80 0.36 10.56
CA MET A 85 -15.36 -0.71 11.38
C MET A 85 -15.18 -0.53 12.89
N ARG A 86 -14.13 0.21 13.29
CA ARG A 86 -13.73 0.34 14.70
C ARG A 86 -14.05 1.69 15.31
N ALA A 87 -14.20 2.72 14.52
CA ALA A 87 -14.52 4.06 15.02
C ALA A 87 -16.00 4.13 15.43
N PRO A 88 -16.31 4.55 16.68
CA PRO A 88 -17.66 4.87 17.10
C PRO A 88 -18.30 5.93 16.19
N ASP A 89 -19.61 5.84 15.97
CA ASP A 89 -20.33 6.70 15.02
C ASP A 89 -20.14 8.19 15.30
N GLU A 90 -20.07 8.56 16.60
CA GLU A 90 -19.94 9.97 17.05
C GLU A 90 -18.62 10.61 16.65
N VAL A 91 -17.55 9.82 16.51
CA VAL A 91 -16.20 10.33 16.21
C VAL A 91 -15.64 9.85 14.87
N ARG A 92 -16.38 8.98 14.15
CA ARG A 92 -15.91 8.35 12.89
C ARG A 92 -15.42 9.38 11.88
N GLY A 93 -16.16 10.47 11.68
CA GLY A 93 -15.76 11.53 10.75
C GLY A 93 -14.44 12.19 11.14
N ARG A 94 -14.21 12.43 12.43
CA ARG A 94 -12.96 13.04 12.92
C ARG A 94 -11.78 12.09 12.78
N VAL A 95 -11.97 10.80 13.05
CA VAL A 95 -10.93 9.75 12.88
C VAL A 95 -10.53 9.64 11.42
N LEU A 96 -11.48 9.56 10.50
CA LEU A 96 -11.21 9.48 9.06
C LEU A 96 -10.55 10.76 8.52
N ALA A 97 -10.98 11.94 8.97
CA ALA A 97 -10.36 13.19 8.59
C ALA A 97 -8.90 13.26 9.08
N GLY A 98 -8.65 12.82 10.31
CA GLY A 98 -7.29 12.76 10.88
C GLY A 98 -6.40 11.79 10.12
N ASP A 99 -6.89 10.59 9.79
CA ASP A 99 -6.18 9.60 8.98
C ASP A 99 -5.82 10.19 7.61
N PHE A 100 -6.79 10.77 6.91
CA PHE A 100 -6.58 11.39 5.61
C PHE A 100 -5.57 12.54 5.66
N ALA A 101 -5.61 13.37 6.70
CA ALA A 101 -4.66 14.46 6.91
C ALA A 101 -3.23 13.95 7.09
N ILE A 102 -3.03 12.90 7.91
CA ILE A 102 -1.71 12.28 8.14
C ILE A 102 -1.19 11.68 6.83
N VAL A 103 -2.03 10.94 6.11
CA VAL A 103 -1.66 10.32 4.83
C VAL A 103 -1.27 11.38 3.80
N THR A 104 -2.06 12.44 3.66
CA THR A 104 -1.79 13.52 2.69
C THR A 104 -0.51 14.26 3.04
N LEU A 105 -0.27 14.54 4.33
CA LEU A 105 0.96 15.16 4.80
C LEU A 105 2.17 14.27 4.49
N THR A 106 2.08 12.98 4.78
CA THR A 106 3.13 12.00 4.50
C THR A 106 3.41 11.91 3.00
N LEU A 107 2.39 11.86 2.15
CA LEU A 107 2.53 11.89 0.69
C LEU A 107 3.24 13.15 0.21
N SER A 108 2.88 14.32 0.75
CA SER A 108 3.50 15.59 0.38
C SER A 108 4.97 15.62 0.73
N ILE A 109 5.33 15.19 1.95
CA ILE A 109 6.71 15.13 2.41
C ILE A 109 7.51 14.12 1.58
N THR A 110 7.00 12.92 1.38
CA THR A 110 7.70 11.89 0.61
C THR A 110 7.86 12.26 -0.85
N SER A 111 6.88 12.94 -1.46
CA SER A 111 6.99 13.44 -2.83
C SER A 111 8.10 14.49 -2.96
N ALA A 112 8.16 15.45 -2.02
CA ALA A 112 9.23 16.44 -2.01
C ALA A 112 10.61 15.80 -1.79
N LEU A 113 10.72 14.87 -0.84
CA LEU A 113 11.96 14.15 -0.56
C LEU A 113 12.40 13.29 -1.76
N SER A 114 11.45 12.65 -2.46
CA SER A 114 11.77 11.81 -3.61
C SER A 114 12.39 12.61 -4.75
N GLY A 115 11.96 13.85 -4.96
CA GLY A 115 12.59 14.76 -5.92
C GLY A 115 14.06 15.03 -5.57
N VAL A 116 14.31 15.51 -4.35
CA VAL A 116 15.67 15.84 -3.88
C VAL A 116 16.60 14.61 -3.90
N VAL A 117 16.11 13.48 -3.44
CA VAL A 117 16.89 12.23 -3.42
C VAL A 117 17.15 11.74 -4.84
N SER A 118 16.17 11.86 -5.73
CA SER A 118 16.30 11.47 -7.14
C SER A 118 17.37 12.29 -7.87
N ASP A 119 17.49 13.58 -7.57
CA ASP A 119 18.53 14.43 -8.11
C ASP A 119 19.94 14.04 -7.60
N ALA A 120 20.03 13.56 -6.35
CA ALA A 120 21.29 13.20 -5.72
C ALA A 120 21.81 11.81 -6.11
N ILE A 121 20.96 10.79 -6.15
CA ILE A 121 21.36 9.38 -6.34
C ILE A 121 20.74 8.71 -7.58
N GLY A 122 19.93 9.43 -8.33
CA GLY A 122 19.24 8.95 -9.52
C GLY A 122 17.90 8.23 -9.20
N VAL A 123 17.02 8.24 -10.17
CA VAL A 123 15.62 7.76 -10.03
C VAL A 123 15.53 6.29 -9.58
N ARG A 124 16.32 5.39 -10.18
CA ARG A 124 16.28 3.95 -9.85
C ARG A 124 16.70 3.67 -8.42
N SER A 125 17.77 4.30 -7.95
CA SER A 125 18.26 4.18 -6.58
C SER A 125 17.24 4.73 -5.58
N THR A 126 16.59 5.83 -5.93
CA THR A 126 15.53 6.43 -5.12
C THR A 126 14.35 5.48 -4.96
N ILE A 127 13.85 4.90 -6.06
CA ILE A 127 12.78 3.90 -6.00
C ILE A 127 13.19 2.73 -5.11
N ALA A 128 14.41 2.22 -5.25
CA ALA A 128 14.89 1.10 -4.43
C ALA A 128 14.92 1.46 -2.93
N VAL A 129 15.44 2.63 -2.57
CA VAL A 129 15.51 3.10 -1.17
C VAL A 129 14.10 3.21 -0.57
N PHE A 130 13.19 3.89 -1.25
CA PHE A 130 11.81 4.03 -0.75
C PHE A 130 11.07 2.68 -0.68
N ALA A 131 11.31 1.79 -1.63
CA ALA A 131 10.73 0.44 -1.61
C ALA A 131 11.27 -0.39 -0.43
N VAL A 132 12.57 -0.31 -0.11
CA VAL A 132 13.13 -0.96 1.08
C VAL A 132 12.53 -0.37 2.36
N MET A 133 12.41 0.95 2.47
CA MET A 133 11.78 1.59 3.61
C MET A 133 10.32 1.13 3.79
N ALA A 134 9.56 1.04 2.70
CA ALA A 134 8.19 0.53 2.71
C ALA A 134 8.13 -0.96 3.10
N ALA A 135 9.08 -1.78 2.66
CA ALA A 135 9.18 -3.20 3.07
C ALA A 135 9.47 -3.36 4.56
N VAL A 136 10.38 -2.54 5.11
CA VAL A 136 10.66 -2.51 6.55
C VAL A 136 9.41 -2.09 7.31
N ALA A 137 8.72 -1.03 6.90
CA ALA A 137 7.49 -0.57 7.54
C ALA A 137 6.40 -1.66 7.50
N GLY A 138 6.21 -2.34 6.36
CA GLY A 138 5.27 -3.45 6.22
C GLY A 138 5.61 -4.64 7.11
N THR A 139 6.90 -4.96 7.25
CA THR A 139 7.37 -6.03 8.14
C THR A 139 7.14 -5.68 9.61
N VAL A 140 7.46 -4.45 10.01
CA VAL A 140 7.19 -3.94 11.37
C VAL A 140 5.69 -3.96 11.65
N TYR A 141 4.86 -3.52 10.71
CA TYR A 141 3.40 -3.57 10.83
C TYR A 141 2.91 -5.01 11.08
N LEU A 142 3.38 -5.98 10.30
CA LEU A 142 3.01 -7.40 10.49
C LEU A 142 3.49 -7.94 11.84
N ALA A 143 4.67 -7.56 12.30
CA ALA A 143 5.19 -7.96 13.60
C ALA A 143 4.35 -7.38 14.74
N VAL A 144 4.08 -6.07 14.73
CA VAL A 144 3.32 -5.37 15.76
C VAL A 144 1.85 -5.83 15.81
N THR A 145 1.25 -6.15 14.68
CA THR A 145 -0.14 -6.65 14.63
C THR A 145 -0.29 -8.13 14.98
N THR A 146 0.80 -8.90 15.04
CA THR A 146 0.77 -10.34 15.34
C THR A 146 0.06 -10.69 16.65
N PRO A 147 0.34 -10.05 17.81
CA PRO A 147 -0.35 -10.37 19.07
C PRO A 147 -1.85 -10.08 18.99
N VAL A 148 -2.24 -9.00 18.32
CA VAL A 148 -3.66 -8.65 18.13
C VAL A 148 -4.35 -9.70 17.27
N ARG A 149 -3.74 -10.11 16.16
CA ARG A 149 -4.27 -11.13 15.25
C ARG A 149 -4.43 -12.49 15.95
N ARG A 150 -3.49 -12.86 16.81
CA ARG A 150 -3.58 -14.11 17.59
C ARG A 150 -4.75 -14.08 18.57
N ARG A 151 -4.99 -12.97 19.26
CA ARG A 151 -6.14 -12.80 20.16
C ARG A 151 -7.48 -12.90 19.41
N LEU A 152 -7.61 -12.19 18.29
CA LEU A 152 -8.80 -12.24 17.44
C LEU A 152 -9.10 -13.65 16.94
N ARG A 153 -8.09 -14.43 16.61
CA ARG A 153 -8.22 -15.81 16.15
C ARG A 153 -8.75 -16.72 17.26
N THR A 154 -8.29 -16.58 18.49
CA THR A 154 -8.74 -17.38 19.63
C THR A 154 -10.18 -17.03 20.04
N GLU A 155 -10.62 -15.79 19.90
CA GLU A 155 -12.00 -15.37 20.15
C GLU A 155 -12.99 -15.97 19.13
N LEU A 156 -12.58 -16.12 17.88
CA LEU A 156 -13.41 -16.71 16.81
C LEU A 156 -13.55 -18.24 16.90
N GLN A 157 -12.69 -18.91 17.69
CA GLN A 157 -12.72 -20.36 17.90
C GLN A 157 -13.52 -20.78 19.14
N ARG A 158 -13.97 -19.82 19.93
CA ARG A 158 -14.85 -20.02 21.10
C ARG A 158 -16.30 -19.81 20.76
#